data_5a5694beca0a7e5431afd6fba4670989
#
_entry.id   5a5694beca0a7e5431afd6fba4670989
#
_cell.length_a   1.000
_cell.length_b   1.000
_cell.length_c   1.000
_cell.angle_alpha   90.00
_cell.angle_beta   90.00
_cell.angle_gamma   90.00
#
_symmetry.space_group_name_H-M   'P 1'
#
loop_
_entity.id
_entity.type
_entity.pdbx_description
1 polymer ?
#
loop_
_entity_poly.entity_id
_entity_poly.type
_entity_poly.pdbx_seq_one_letter_code
_entity_poly.pdbx_strand_id
1 'polypeptide(L)'
;MTELEKCNAGLPYRFDDPEMVARKTAAIRECERFNAIDGTDFAAQYEQLGRMLGSVGERVWIAKTFNCDCGRNIFIGNDFTGNHNLTILDIREVRIGDHVMIGPHTLITTVSHPLSARERREYHAWAKPVTIGDDVWIGGNVTILPGVTIGDRAVIGAGSVVTKDIPADSVAVGAPARVVKELLR
;
A
#
# COMPACT_ATOMS: atom_id res chain seq x y z
N MET A 1 27.17 -1.63 2.10
CA MET A 1 25.72 -1.32 1.98
C MET A 1 24.98 -2.63 1.98
N THR A 2 24.10 -2.88 2.96
CA THR A 2 23.24 -4.07 3.03
C THR A 2 22.17 -4.02 1.93
N GLU A 3 21.47 -5.13 1.68
CA GLU A 3 20.37 -5.13 0.71
C GLU A 3 19.20 -4.23 1.15
N LEU A 4 18.95 -4.15 2.46
CA LEU A 4 17.99 -3.19 3.02
C LEU A 4 18.42 -1.73 2.82
N GLU A 5 19.70 -1.42 3.02
CA GLU A 5 20.22 -0.07 2.75
C GLU A 5 20.12 0.31 1.26
N LYS A 6 20.41 -0.64 0.36
CA LYS A 6 20.20 -0.43 -1.09
C LYS A 6 18.74 -0.16 -1.41
N CYS A 7 17.83 -1.00 -0.89
CA CYS A 7 16.39 -0.81 -1.05
C CYS A 7 15.97 0.58 -0.57
N ASN A 8 16.41 1.00 0.63
CA ASN A 8 16.10 2.31 1.20
C ASN A 8 16.68 3.48 0.40
N ALA A 9 17.79 3.28 -0.28
CA ALA A 9 18.38 4.25 -1.18
C ALA A 9 17.73 4.26 -2.58
N GLY A 10 16.72 3.41 -2.85
CA GLY A 10 16.08 3.29 -4.16
C GLY A 10 16.95 2.59 -5.22
N LEU A 11 17.98 1.90 -4.78
CA LEU A 11 18.87 1.12 -5.64
C LEU A 11 18.34 -0.31 -5.85
N PRO A 12 18.73 -1.02 -6.92
CA PRO A 12 18.45 -2.44 -7.06
C PRO A 12 19.00 -3.23 -5.86
N TYR A 13 18.18 -4.14 -5.33
CA TYR A 13 18.51 -4.98 -4.18
C TYR A 13 18.10 -6.42 -4.43
N ARG A 14 18.65 -7.36 -3.64
CA ARG A 14 18.30 -8.78 -3.69
C ARG A 14 17.19 -9.07 -2.69
N PHE A 15 16.04 -9.51 -3.19
CA PHE A 15 14.88 -9.79 -2.32
C PHE A 15 14.94 -11.15 -1.60
N ASP A 16 15.91 -12.03 -1.97
CA ASP A 16 16.21 -13.29 -1.29
C ASP A 16 17.21 -13.14 -0.14
N ASP A 17 17.67 -11.92 0.16
CA ASP A 17 18.53 -11.61 1.31
C ASP A 17 17.84 -12.04 2.62
N PRO A 18 18.58 -12.67 3.55
CA PRO A 18 17.99 -13.19 4.79
C PRO A 18 17.26 -12.14 5.64
N GLU A 19 17.73 -10.88 5.69
CA GLU A 19 17.05 -9.81 6.42
C GLU A 19 15.73 -9.45 5.75
N MET A 20 15.69 -9.34 4.41
CA MET A 20 14.48 -9.06 3.63
C MET A 20 13.45 -10.17 3.80
N VAL A 21 13.89 -11.43 3.73
CA VAL A 21 13.03 -12.62 3.94
C VAL A 21 12.48 -12.67 5.36
N ALA A 22 13.31 -12.37 6.37
CA ALA A 22 12.88 -12.38 7.78
C ALA A 22 11.79 -11.32 8.05
N ARG A 23 11.91 -10.12 7.49
CA ARG A 23 10.91 -9.04 7.61
C ARG A 23 9.57 -9.47 7.00
N LYS A 24 9.60 -10.05 5.80
CA LYS A 24 8.40 -10.55 5.12
C LYS A 24 7.74 -11.69 5.90
N THR A 25 8.54 -12.62 6.41
CA THR A 25 8.04 -13.73 7.24
C THR A 25 7.38 -13.24 8.53
N ALA A 26 7.93 -12.21 9.15
CA ALA A 26 7.31 -11.59 10.33
C ALA A 26 5.95 -10.95 9.97
N ALA A 27 5.86 -10.24 8.86
CA ALA A 27 4.62 -9.61 8.41
C ALA A 27 3.52 -10.64 8.09
N ILE A 28 3.86 -11.77 7.47
CA ILE A 28 2.92 -12.86 7.21
C ILE A 28 2.25 -13.32 8.52
N ARG A 29 3.03 -13.51 9.60
CA ARG A 29 2.49 -13.93 10.90
C ARG A 29 1.58 -12.87 11.52
N GLU A 30 1.92 -11.59 11.37
CA GLU A 30 1.07 -10.51 11.87
C GLU A 30 -0.23 -10.38 11.08
N CYS A 31 -0.20 -10.57 9.75
CA CYS A 31 -1.39 -10.63 8.92
C CYS A 31 -2.30 -11.82 9.30
N GLU A 32 -1.73 -13.01 9.53
CA GLU A 32 -2.47 -14.18 10.01
C GLU A 32 -3.17 -13.90 11.34
N ARG A 33 -2.48 -13.26 12.30
CA ARG A 33 -3.07 -12.85 13.59
C ARG A 33 -4.23 -11.87 13.39
N PHE A 34 -4.02 -10.82 12.60
CA PHE A 34 -5.08 -9.85 12.30
C PHE A 34 -6.30 -10.51 11.66
N ASN A 35 -6.09 -11.35 10.65
CA ASN A 35 -7.15 -12.00 9.91
C ASN A 35 -7.90 -13.07 10.73
N ALA A 36 -7.31 -13.57 11.82
CA ALA A 36 -7.95 -14.52 12.74
C ALA A 36 -8.87 -13.85 13.79
N ILE A 37 -8.72 -12.54 14.04
CA ILE A 37 -9.57 -11.79 14.99
C ILE A 37 -11.03 -11.83 14.52
N ASP A 38 -11.99 -11.90 15.42
CA ASP A 38 -13.42 -11.78 15.08
C ASP A 38 -13.67 -10.47 14.31
N GLY A 39 -14.42 -10.55 13.21
CA GLY A 39 -14.69 -9.39 12.33
C GLY A 39 -15.51 -8.28 13.01
N THR A 40 -16.13 -8.55 14.15
CA THR A 40 -16.90 -7.59 14.95
C THR A 40 -16.14 -7.06 16.16
N ASP A 41 -14.95 -7.60 16.46
CA ASP A 41 -14.07 -7.09 17.52
C ASP A 41 -13.15 -5.98 16.98
N PHE A 42 -13.73 -4.80 16.78
CA PHE A 42 -13.01 -3.64 16.25
C PHE A 42 -11.88 -3.17 17.17
N ALA A 43 -12.00 -3.35 18.48
CA ALA A 43 -10.97 -2.96 19.44
C ALA A 43 -9.72 -3.84 19.29
N ALA A 44 -9.88 -5.15 19.23
CA ALA A 44 -8.78 -6.08 19.02
C ALA A 44 -8.13 -5.90 17.62
N GLN A 45 -8.94 -5.63 16.59
CA GLN A 45 -8.42 -5.32 15.25
C GLN A 45 -7.55 -4.06 15.28
N TYR A 46 -8.02 -2.98 15.89
CA TYR A 46 -7.28 -1.72 15.99
C TYR A 46 -5.96 -1.90 16.77
N GLU A 47 -6.00 -2.61 17.90
CA GLU A 47 -4.78 -2.92 18.68
C GLU A 47 -3.77 -3.71 17.85
N GLN A 48 -4.22 -4.71 17.10
CA GLN A 48 -3.34 -5.51 16.22
C GLN A 48 -2.74 -4.68 15.09
N LEU A 49 -3.52 -3.76 14.47
CA LEU A 49 -2.98 -2.82 13.48
C LEU A 49 -1.88 -1.95 14.09
N GLY A 50 -2.03 -1.44 15.30
CA GLY A 50 -1.01 -0.67 16.00
C GLY A 50 0.28 -1.45 16.29
N ARG A 51 0.17 -2.79 16.45
CA ARG A 51 1.33 -3.68 16.65
C ARG A 51 2.08 -3.95 15.35
N MET A 52 1.38 -4.06 14.22
CA MET A 52 1.95 -4.51 12.96
C MET A 52 2.36 -3.39 12.01
N LEU A 53 1.67 -2.24 12.04
CA LEU A 53 1.93 -1.13 11.14
C LEU A 53 2.96 -0.14 11.70
N GLY A 54 3.49 0.73 10.85
CA GLY A 54 4.44 1.79 11.21
C GLY A 54 3.79 2.86 12.08
N SER A 55 2.59 3.33 11.67
CA SER A 55 1.70 4.14 12.51
C SER A 55 0.25 3.97 12.08
N VAL A 56 -0.65 4.18 13.04
CA VAL A 56 -2.10 4.11 12.84
C VAL A 56 -2.73 5.30 13.57
N GLY A 57 -3.44 6.15 12.84
CA GLY A 57 -4.20 7.26 13.38
C GLY A 57 -5.45 6.81 14.14
N GLU A 58 -6.29 7.77 14.51
CA GLU A 58 -7.57 7.48 15.18
C GLU A 58 -8.63 7.02 14.16
N ARG A 59 -9.61 6.21 14.62
CA ARG A 59 -10.76 5.73 13.83
C ARG A 59 -10.36 5.04 12.53
N VAL A 60 -9.33 4.18 12.60
CA VAL A 60 -8.87 3.36 11.47
C VAL A 60 -9.57 2.00 11.50
N TRP A 61 -10.15 1.62 10.38
CA TRP A 61 -10.75 0.30 10.19
C TRP A 61 -10.28 -0.35 8.89
N ILE A 62 -9.91 -1.62 8.98
CA ILE A 62 -9.55 -2.46 7.84
C ILE A 62 -10.36 -3.75 7.93
N ALA A 63 -11.11 -4.03 6.85
CA ALA A 63 -11.85 -5.29 6.75
C ALA A 63 -10.91 -6.48 6.47
N LYS A 64 -11.36 -7.68 6.80
CA LYS A 64 -10.68 -8.93 6.38
C LYS A 64 -10.83 -9.13 4.86
N THR A 65 -9.92 -9.70 4.14
CA THR A 65 -8.57 -10.11 4.50
C THR A 65 -7.59 -8.97 4.23
N PHE A 66 -6.64 -8.74 5.13
CA PHE A 66 -5.58 -7.76 4.93
C PHE A 66 -4.23 -8.46 4.80
N ASN A 67 -3.40 -8.03 3.85
CA ASN A 67 -2.06 -8.55 3.64
C ASN A 67 -1.05 -7.44 3.39
N CYS A 68 0.17 -7.62 3.90
CA CYS A 68 1.28 -6.70 3.66
C CYS A 68 2.63 -7.44 3.59
N ASP A 69 3.66 -6.79 3.06
CA ASP A 69 5.01 -7.36 2.94
C ASP A 69 5.88 -7.11 4.19
N CYS A 70 5.74 -5.97 4.85
CA CYS A 70 6.51 -5.60 6.05
C CYS A 70 5.63 -5.09 7.18
N GLY A 71 4.53 -4.41 6.88
CA GLY A 71 3.66 -3.71 7.81
C GLY A 71 4.28 -2.43 8.37
N ARG A 72 5.51 -2.50 8.86
CA ARG A 72 6.23 -1.38 9.48
C ARG A 72 6.49 -0.19 8.55
N ASN A 73 6.34 -0.35 7.26
CA ASN A 73 6.46 0.72 6.28
C ASN A 73 5.10 1.33 5.89
N ILE A 74 4.00 0.94 6.54
CA ILE A 74 2.66 1.49 6.31
C ILE A 74 2.33 2.49 7.40
N PHE A 75 2.01 3.72 6.99
CA PHE A 75 1.65 4.84 7.86
C PHE A 75 0.28 5.33 7.46
N ILE A 76 -0.71 5.23 8.35
CA ILE A 76 -2.11 5.56 8.10
C ILE A 76 -2.53 6.71 9.02
N GLY A 77 -3.14 7.73 8.43
CA GLY A 77 -3.73 8.86 9.13
C GLY A 77 -5.05 8.51 9.84
N ASN A 78 -5.83 9.54 10.18
CA ASN A 78 -7.08 9.42 10.91
C ASN A 78 -8.25 9.08 9.97
N ASP A 79 -9.33 8.50 10.51
CA ASP A 79 -10.58 8.26 9.77
C ASP A 79 -10.40 7.44 8.49
N PHE A 80 -9.55 6.42 8.56
CA PHE A 80 -9.27 5.54 7.42
C PHE A 80 -10.24 4.36 7.36
N THR A 81 -10.70 4.06 6.14
CA THR A 81 -11.48 2.85 5.84
C THR A 81 -10.84 2.03 4.73
N GLY A 82 -10.30 0.86 5.07
CA GLY A 82 -9.82 -0.15 4.12
C GLY A 82 -10.82 -1.30 4.00
N ASN A 83 -11.32 -1.56 2.79
CA ASN A 83 -12.31 -2.60 2.56
C ASN A 83 -11.65 -3.99 2.39
N HIS A 84 -12.48 -5.04 2.20
CA HIS A 84 -12.07 -6.44 2.11
C HIS A 84 -10.97 -6.68 1.07
N ASN A 85 -10.02 -7.57 1.42
CA ASN A 85 -8.93 -8.01 0.53
C ASN A 85 -8.00 -6.87 0.09
N LEU A 86 -7.78 -5.89 0.97
CA LEU A 86 -6.76 -4.87 0.76
C LEU A 86 -5.37 -5.52 0.89
N THR A 87 -4.51 -5.30 -0.11
CA THR A 87 -3.13 -5.77 -0.09
C THR A 87 -2.17 -4.60 -0.29
N ILE A 88 -1.20 -4.46 0.61
CA ILE A 88 -0.18 -3.40 0.54
C ILE A 88 1.21 -4.04 0.56
N LEU A 89 1.90 -4.07 -0.58
CA LEU A 89 3.26 -4.58 -0.69
C LEU A 89 4.25 -3.46 -0.34
N ASP A 90 4.43 -3.26 0.95
CA ASP A 90 5.15 -2.14 1.57
C ASP A 90 6.65 -2.41 1.78
N ILE A 91 7.35 -2.85 0.75
CA ILE A 91 8.82 -2.96 0.81
C ILE A 91 9.46 -1.59 1.07
N ARG A 92 8.89 -0.51 0.50
CA ARG A 92 9.16 0.90 0.84
C ARG A 92 7.93 1.51 1.50
N GLU A 93 8.07 2.72 1.97
CA GLU A 93 6.99 3.43 2.67
C GLU A 93 5.73 3.58 1.82
N VAL A 94 4.60 3.31 2.45
CA VAL A 94 3.25 3.68 1.99
C VAL A 94 2.67 4.64 3.01
N ARG A 95 2.47 5.88 2.61
CA ARG A 95 1.86 6.93 3.44
C ARG A 95 0.46 7.21 2.96
N ILE A 96 -0.49 7.14 3.87
CA ILE A 96 -1.92 7.37 3.61
C ILE A 96 -2.38 8.47 4.57
N GLY A 97 -2.94 9.53 4.02
CA GLY A 97 -3.43 10.69 4.77
C GLY A 97 -4.70 10.42 5.57
N ASP A 98 -5.33 11.50 6.00
CA ASP A 98 -6.57 11.48 6.78
C ASP A 98 -7.81 11.31 5.86
N HIS A 99 -8.90 10.73 6.40
CA HIS A 99 -10.20 10.57 5.73
C HIS A 99 -10.14 9.80 4.40
N VAL A 100 -9.21 8.85 4.28
CA VAL A 100 -9.05 8.05 3.05
C VAL A 100 -9.95 6.82 3.08
N MET A 101 -10.60 6.54 1.95
CA MET A 101 -11.44 5.35 1.75
C MET A 101 -10.90 4.51 0.60
N ILE A 102 -10.66 3.22 0.85
CA ILE A 102 -10.16 2.27 -0.16
C ILE A 102 -11.15 1.12 -0.33
N GLY A 103 -11.65 0.94 -1.54
CA GLY A 103 -12.55 -0.13 -1.94
C GLY A 103 -11.90 -1.52 -1.94
N PRO A 104 -12.72 -2.59 -2.03
CA PRO A 104 -12.23 -3.97 -1.91
C PRO A 104 -11.31 -4.38 -3.05
N HIS A 105 -10.45 -5.38 -2.77
CA HIS A 105 -9.51 -5.96 -3.74
C HIS A 105 -8.50 -4.96 -4.32
N THR A 106 -8.20 -3.90 -3.62
CA THR A 106 -7.20 -2.93 -4.05
C THR A 106 -5.79 -3.40 -3.69
N LEU A 107 -4.87 -3.26 -4.64
CA LEU A 107 -3.45 -3.53 -4.48
C LEU A 107 -2.66 -2.21 -4.51
N ILE A 108 -1.90 -1.95 -3.47
CA ILE A 108 -0.86 -0.92 -3.44
C ILE A 108 0.48 -1.62 -3.44
N THR A 109 1.34 -1.36 -4.41
CA THR A 109 2.66 -1.96 -4.44
C THR A 109 3.76 -0.90 -4.53
N THR A 110 4.77 -1.05 -3.69
CA THR A 110 5.99 -0.25 -3.73
C THR A 110 7.13 -0.96 -4.46
N VAL A 111 6.97 -2.24 -4.79
CA VAL A 111 8.02 -3.10 -5.35
C VAL A 111 7.78 -3.41 -6.82
N SER A 112 8.86 -3.52 -7.58
CA SER A 112 8.86 -4.00 -8.96
C SER A 112 10.11 -4.83 -9.24
N HIS A 113 10.10 -5.52 -10.38
CA HIS A 113 11.19 -6.40 -10.81
C HIS A 113 11.74 -5.94 -12.15
N PRO A 114 13.03 -6.24 -12.44
CA PRO A 114 13.66 -5.94 -13.73
C PRO A 114 12.92 -6.61 -14.90
N LEU A 115 12.92 -5.94 -16.06
CA LEU A 115 12.39 -6.53 -17.30
C LEU A 115 13.28 -7.66 -17.82
N SER A 116 14.58 -7.61 -17.52
CA SER A 116 15.54 -8.67 -17.81
C SER A 116 15.21 -9.96 -17.05
N ALA A 117 14.96 -11.05 -17.80
CA ALA A 117 14.74 -12.37 -17.20
C ALA A 117 15.95 -12.87 -16.41
N ARG A 118 17.18 -12.51 -16.83
CA ARG A 118 18.41 -12.84 -16.12
C ARG A 118 18.41 -12.22 -14.73
N GLU A 119 18.20 -10.90 -14.63
CA GLU A 119 18.21 -10.19 -13.34
C GLU A 119 17.12 -10.69 -12.40
N ARG A 120 15.93 -11.09 -12.93
CA ARG A 120 14.90 -11.73 -12.11
C ARG A 120 15.32 -13.08 -11.54
N ARG A 121 16.07 -13.88 -12.30
CA ARG A 121 16.62 -15.16 -11.81
C ARG A 121 17.70 -14.95 -10.75
N GLU A 122 18.36 -13.79 -10.78
CA GLU A 122 19.34 -13.35 -9.78
C GLU A 122 18.68 -12.67 -8.57
N TYR A 123 17.33 -12.75 -8.45
CA TYR A 123 16.50 -12.22 -7.35
C TYR A 123 16.56 -10.71 -7.18
N HIS A 124 16.81 -9.96 -8.25
CA HIS A 124 16.83 -8.50 -8.19
C HIS A 124 15.41 -7.92 -8.16
N ALA A 125 15.26 -6.86 -7.39
CA ALA A 125 14.09 -6.01 -7.32
C ALA A 125 14.50 -4.56 -7.09
N TRP A 126 13.56 -3.65 -7.26
CA TRP A 126 13.68 -2.27 -6.83
C TRP A 126 12.35 -1.80 -6.26
N ALA A 127 12.38 -0.78 -5.41
CA ALA A 127 11.17 -0.29 -4.77
C ALA A 127 11.15 1.24 -4.69
N LYS A 128 9.94 1.82 -4.79
CA LYS A 128 9.68 3.25 -4.63
C LYS A 128 8.49 3.46 -3.70
N PRO A 129 8.51 4.48 -2.83
CA PRO A 129 7.40 4.75 -1.93
C PRO A 129 6.13 5.13 -2.70
N VAL A 130 4.97 4.95 -2.04
CA VAL A 130 3.66 5.40 -2.52
C VAL A 130 3.10 6.38 -1.50
N THR A 131 2.52 7.48 -1.97
CA THR A 131 1.87 8.48 -1.12
C THR A 131 0.43 8.69 -1.57
N ILE A 132 -0.51 8.70 -0.62
CA ILE A 132 -1.92 9.00 -0.83
C ILE A 132 -2.25 10.15 0.12
N GLY A 133 -2.73 11.26 -0.43
CA GLY A 133 -3.09 12.47 0.31
C GLY A 133 -4.36 12.31 1.14
N ASP A 134 -4.86 13.43 1.63
CA ASP A 134 -6.06 13.48 2.46
C ASP A 134 -7.35 13.44 1.61
N ASP A 135 -8.45 12.96 2.22
CA ASP A 135 -9.78 12.93 1.59
C ASP A 135 -9.85 12.16 0.26
N VAL A 136 -8.95 11.20 0.05
CA VAL A 136 -8.90 10.41 -1.19
C VAL A 136 -9.89 9.25 -1.15
N TRP A 137 -10.63 9.07 -2.24
CA TRP A 137 -11.47 7.88 -2.44
C TRP A 137 -10.93 7.01 -3.57
N ILE A 138 -10.59 5.76 -3.23
CA ILE A 138 -10.13 4.73 -4.17
C ILE A 138 -11.23 3.67 -4.29
N GLY A 139 -11.71 3.46 -5.51
CA GLY A 139 -12.69 2.41 -5.82
C GLY A 139 -12.14 1.00 -5.63
N GLY A 140 -12.99 0.00 -5.82
CA GLY A 140 -12.56 -1.40 -5.73
C GLY A 140 -11.74 -1.87 -6.95
N ASN A 141 -10.94 -2.94 -6.77
CA ASN A 141 -10.09 -3.52 -7.82
C ASN A 141 -9.10 -2.52 -8.44
N VAL A 142 -8.59 -1.58 -7.66
CA VAL A 142 -7.58 -0.63 -8.12
C VAL A 142 -6.19 -1.18 -7.86
N THR A 143 -5.28 -0.95 -8.80
CA THR A 143 -3.84 -1.22 -8.62
C THR A 143 -3.05 0.07 -8.66
N ILE A 144 -2.27 0.35 -7.60
CA ILE A 144 -1.38 1.51 -7.51
C ILE A 144 0.06 1.03 -7.61
N LEU A 145 0.81 1.54 -8.61
CA LEU A 145 2.16 1.10 -8.90
C LEU A 145 3.22 1.88 -8.10
N PRO A 146 4.46 1.35 -8.02
CA PRO A 146 5.55 1.94 -7.26
C PRO A 146 5.87 3.38 -7.66
N GLY A 147 6.06 4.24 -6.68
CA GLY A 147 6.47 5.63 -6.87
C GLY A 147 5.33 6.61 -7.16
N VAL A 148 4.09 6.16 -7.12
CA VAL A 148 2.90 7.00 -7.37
C VAL A 148 2.58 7.87 -6.16
N THR A 149 2.25 9.13 -6.44
CA THR A 149 1.60 10.07 -5.51
C THR A 149 0.18 10.35 -5.98
N ILE A 150 -0.80 10.17 -5.09
CA ILE A 150 -2.20 10.56 -5.31
C ILE A 150 -2.45 11.78 -4.43
N GLY A 151 -2.78 12.91 -5.06
CA GLY A 151 -3.03 14.18 -4.37
C GLY A 151 -4.36 14.19 -3.61
N ASP A 152 -4.49 15.15 -2.70
CA ASP A 152 -5.65 15.28 -1.81
C ASP A 152 -6.96 15.36 -2.60
N ARG A 153 -8.04 14.80 -2.03
CA ARG A 153 -9.40 14.82 -2.58
C ARG A 153 -9.52 14.21 -3.98
N ALA A 154 -8.51 13.45 -4.40
CA ALA A 154 -8.60 12.70 -5.66
C ALA A 154 -9.57 11.51 -5.53
N VAL A 155 -10.19 11.17 -6.63
CA VAL A 155 -11.06 9.98 -6.76
C VAL A 155 -10.49 9.05 -7.81
N ILE A 156 -10.24 7.80 -7.44
CA ILE A 156 -9.79 6.76 -8.38
C ILE A 156 -10.95 5.81 -8.64
N GLY A 157 -11.41 5.76 -9.88
CA GLY A 157 -12.50 4.86 -10.26
C GLY A 157 -12.13 3.39 -10.18
N ALA A 158 -13.12 2.54 -9.89
CA ALA A 158 -12.93 1.10 -9.75
C ALA A 158 -12.29 0.46 -11.00
N GLY A 159 -11.46 -0.57 -10.81
CA GLY A 159 -10.76 -1.28 -11.88
C GLY A 159 -9.61 -0.51 -12.51
N SER A 160 -9.19 0.61 -11.94
CA SER A 160 -8.10 1.43 -12.49
C SER A 160 -6.71 0.88 -12.16
N VAL A 161 -5.75 1.12 -13.06
CA VAL A 161 -4.32 0.88 -12.83
C VAL A 161 -3.58 2.22 -12.82
N VAL A 162 -3.21 2.69 -11.63
CA VAL A 162 -2.54 3.98 -11.44
C VAL A 162 -1.04 3.80 -11.64
N THR A 163 -0.54 4.31 -12.77
CA THR A 163 0.85 4.15 -13.22
C THR A 163 1.67 5.44 -13.13
N LYS A 164 1.03 6.57 -12.81
CA LYS A 164 1.61 7.90 -12.68
C LYS A 164 0.88 8.67 -11.61
N ASP A 165 1.47 9.74 -11.14
CA ASP A 165 0.88 10.64 -10.16
C ASP A 165 -0.49 11.16 -10.64
N ILE A 166 -1.40 11.30 -9.67
CA ILE A 166 -2.73 11.86 -9.87
C ILE A 166 -2.80 13.18 -9.10
N PRO A 167 -3.14 14.29 -9.76
CA PRO A 167 -3.25 15.57 -9.09
C PRO A 167 -4.40 15.59 -8.08
N ALA A 168 -4.29 16.49 -7.09
CA ALA A 168 -5.38 16.77 -6.16
C ALA A 168 -6.64 17.24 -6.91
N ASP A 169 -7.79 17.12 -6.25
CA ASP A 169 -9.09 17.61 -6.76
C ASP A 169 -9.44 17.04 -8.16
N SER A 170 -9.16 15.77 -8.41
CA SER A 170 -9.39 15.15 -9.72
C SER A 170 -10.03 13.77 -9.64
N VAL A 171 -10.67 13.36 -10.74
CA VAL A 171 -11.16 11.99 -10.94
C VAL A 171 -10.32 11.32 -12.01
N ALA A 172 -9.72 10.19 -11.69
CA ALA A 172 -8.95 9.37 -12.62
C ALA A 172 -9.52 7.96 -12.75
N VAL A 173 -9.58 7.45 -13.99
CA VAL A 173 -10.13 6.12 -14.28
C VAL A 173 -9.35 5.42 -15.39
N GLY A 174 -9.44 4.08 -15.44
CA GLY A 174 -8.94 3.25 -16.53
C GLY A 174 -7.61 2.57 -16.27
N ALA A 175 -7.16 1.77 -17.24
CA ALA A 175 -5.89 1.05 -17.23
C ALA A 175 -5.11 1.31 -18.51
N PRO A 176 -4.10 2.20 -18.50
CA PRO A 176 -3.64 3.00 -17.35
C PRO A 176 -4.61 4.14 -16.98
N ALA A 177 -4.66 4.48 -15.69
CA ALA A 177 -5.54 5.55 -15.22
C ALA A 177 -5.18 6.91 -15.84
N ARG A 178 -6.23 7.67 -16.19
CA ARG A 178 -6.13 9.04 -16.71
C ARG A 178 -7.13 9.94 -16.00
N VAL A 179 -6.73 11.16 -15.76
CA VAL A 179 -7.64 12.20 -15.26
C VAL A 179 -8.71 12.45 -16.33
N VAL A 180 -9.97 12.32 -15.94
CA VAL A 180 -11.14 12.50 -16.79
C VAL A 180 -12.01 13.67 -16.35
N LYS A 181 -11.77 14.18 -15.13
CA LYS A 181 -12.53 15.30 -14.56
C LYS A 181 -11.71 16.00 -13.49
N GLU A 182 -11.78 17.32 -13.43
CA GLU A 182 -11.38 18.13 -12.28
C GLU A 182 -12.59 18.35 -11.37
N LEU A 183 -12.38 18.28 -10.05
CA LEU A 183 -13.40 18.53 -9.05
C LEU A 183 -13.38 20.03 -8.72
N LEU A 184 -14.50 20.69 -8.92
CA LEU A 184 -14.67 22.07 -8.49
C LEU A 184 -14.74 22.12 -6.94
N ARG A 185 -14.05 23.06 -6.35
CA ARG A 185 -14.13 23.35 -4.91
C ARG A 185 -15.41 24.06 -4.56
#